data_3e23bea9ba0ad6afd5e3af73a88d3b11
#
_entry.id   3e23bea9ba0ad6afd5e3af73a88d3b11
#
_cell.length_a   1.000
_cell.length_b   1.000
_cell.length_c   1.000
_cell.angle_alpha   90.00
_cell.angle_beta   90.00
_cell.angle_gamma   90.00
#
_symmetry.space_group_name_H-M   'P 1'
#
loop_
_entity.id
_entity.type
_entity.pdbx_description
1 polymer ?
#
loop_
_entity_poly.entity_id
_entity_poly.type
_entity_poly.pdbx_seq_one_letter_code
_entity_poly.pdbx_strand_id
1 'polypeptide(L)'
;MNKYNVKILDEAKDDMKKIIIYIKTKLKEPEIAKQHSKVFKEEISKLKDTANIYNVIDNEITGKSDIRKINVKNFMIFYRIIEEIKEVQVIAVYYSGSNWQKNVKYR
;
A
#
# COMPACT_ATOMS: atom_id res chain seq x y z
N MET A 1 -16.21 -6.67 13.58
CA MET A 1 -16.68 -5.29 13.43
C MET A 1 -15.59 -4.43 12.79
N ASN A 2 -15.92 -3.65 11.75
CA ASN A 2 -14.95 -2.82 11.06
C ASN A 2 -14.63 -1.57 11.88
N LYS A 3 -13.34 -1.32 12.11
CA LYS A 3 -12.89 -0.11 12.80
C LYS A 3 -12.82 1.09 11.87
N TYR A 4 -12.52 0.84 10.59
CA TYR A 4 -12.25 1.89 9.60
C TYR A 4 -12.89 1.57 8.26
N ASN A 5 -13.14 2.63 7.48
CA ASN A 5 -13.41 2.52 6.06
C ASN A 5 -12.07 2.64 5.32
N VAL A 6 -11.85 1.81 4.31
CA VAL A 6 -10.59 1.83 3.56
C VAL A 6 -10.81 2.49 2.20
N LYS A 7 -10.02 3.53 1.94
CA LYS A 7 -10.01 4.24 0.66
C LYS A 7 -8.64 4.09 0.03
N ILE A 8 -8.60 3.72 -1.24
CA ILE A 8 -7.36 3.65 -2.00
C ILE A 8 -7.26 4.91 -2.84
N LEU A 9 -6.24 5.74 -2.58
CA LEU A 9 -6.06 6.97 -3.34
C LEU A 9 -5.64 6.65 -4.78
N ASP A 10 -5.94 7.57 -5.69
CA ASP A 10 -5.70 7.35 -7.12
C ASP A 10 -4.24 7.02 -7.43
N GLU A 11 -3.31 7.68 -6.75
CA GLU A 11 -1.88 7.41 -6.94
C GLU A 11 -1.51 5.99 -6.56
N ALA A 12 -2.10 5.45 -5.49
CA ALA A 12 -1.88 4.06 -5.08
C ALA A 12 -2.51 3.08 -6.07
N LYS A 13 -3.68 3.42 -6.61
CA LYS A 13 -4.30 2.61 -7.67
C LYS A 13 -3.40 2.53 -8.89
N ASP A 14 -2.80 3.67 -9.29
CA ASP A 14 -1.88 3.72 -10.41
C ASP A 14 -0.62 2.89 -10.14
N ASP A 15 -0.09 2.96 -8.91
CA ASP A 15 1.06 2.15 -8.52
C ASP A 15 0.77 0.66 -8.71
N MET A 16 -0.36 0.19 -8.20
CA MET A 16 -0.75 -1.22 -8.32
C MET A 16 -0.95 -1.62 -9.78
N LYS A 17 -1.59 -0.76 -10.56
CA LYS A 17 -1.82 -1.01 -12.00
C LYS A 17 -0.50 -1.18 -12.74
N LYS A 18 0.47 -0.30 -12.48
CA LYS A 18 1.79 -0.38 -13.11
C LYS A 18 2.52 -1.66 -12.74
N ILE A 19 2.44 -2.07 -11.48
CA ILE A 19 3.05 -3.32 -11.00
C ILE A 19 2.43 -4.51 -11.74
N ILE A 20 1.11 -4.59 -11.81
CA ILE A 20 0.40 -5.70 -12.43
C ILE A 20 0.72 -5.77 -13.93
N ILE A 21 0.72 -4.62 -14.62
CA ILE A 21 1.05 -4.56 -16.04
C ILE A 21 2.51 -5.01 -16.28
N TYR A 22 3.43 -4.57 -15.42
CA TYR A 22 4.84 -4.96 -15.53
C TYR A 22 5.01 -6.48 -15.41
N ILE A 23 4.39 -7.09 -14.41
CA ILE A 23 4.47 -8.55 -14.20
C ILE A 23 3.87 -9.27 -15.40
N LYS A 24 2.71 -8.80 -15.87
CA LYS A 24 1.99 -9.43 -16.97
C LYS A 24 2.76 -9.36 -18.31
N THR A 25 3.33 -8.18 -18.61
CA THR A 25 3.93 -7.90 -19.92
C THR A 25 5.43 -8.09 -19.96
N LYS A 26 6.17 -7.46 -19.03
CA LYS A 26 7.64 -7.52 -19.04
C LYS A 26 8.16 -8.85 -18.53
N LEU A 27 7.57 -9.36 -17.46
CA LEU A 27 7.96 -10.66 -16.92
C LEU A 27 7.20 -11.81 -17.58
N LYS A 28 6.19 -11.51 -18.40
CA LYS A 28 5.38 -12.49 -19.12
C LYS A 28 4.77 -13.56 -18.19
N GLU A 29 4.30 -13.09 -17.02
CA GLU A 29 3.73 -13.96 -15.99
C GLU A 29 2.29 -13.54 -15.67
N PRO A 30 1.32 -13.77 -16.59
CA PRO A 30 -0.04 -13.31 -16.39
C PRO A 30 -0.73 -13.93 -15.17
N GLU A 31 -0.44 -15.19 -14.84
CA GLU A 31 -1.03 -15.84 -13.67
C GLU A 31 -0.47 -15.25 -12.38
N ILE A 32 0.83 -14.93 -12.35
CA ILE A 32 1.48 -14.26 -11.20
C ILE A 32 0.89 -12.86 -11.02
N ALA A 33 0.69 -12.13 -12.13
CA ALA A 33 0.06 -10.81 -12.09
C ALA A 33 -1.34 -10.89 -11.48
N LYS A 34 -2.13 -11.86 -11.87
CA LYS A 34 -3.48 -12.08 -11.36
C LYS A 34 -3.47 -12.39 -9.86
N GLN A 35 -2.54 -13.24 -9.43
CA GLN A 35 -2.37 -13.56 -8.00
C GLN A 35 -2.01 -12.33 -7.18
N HIS A 36 -1.10 -11.49 -7.68
CA HIS A 36 -0.72 -10.26 -6.99
C HIS A 36 -1.88 -9.30 -6.87
N SER A 37 -2.68 -9.13 -7.93
CA SER A 37 -3.87 -8.29 -7.89
C SER A 37 -4.83 -8.74 -6.80
N LYS A 38 -5.07 -10.03 -6.71
CA LYS A 38 -5.95 -10.62 -5.69
C LYS A 38 -5.41 -10.39 -4.28
N VAL A 39 -4.11 -10.66 -4.07
CA VAL A 39 -3.47 -10.52 -2.75
C VAL A 39 -3.46 -9.07 -2.30
N PHE A 40 -3.19 -8.11 -3.19
CA PHE A 40 -3.25 -6.70 -2.85
C PHE A 40 -4.64 -6.32 -2.33
N LYS A 41 -5.69 -6.74 -3.02
CA LYS A 41 -7.07 -6.45 -2.61
C LYS A 41 -7.39 -7.06 -1.24
N GLU A 42 -7.00 -8.31 -1.02
CA GLU A 42 -7.24 -9.00 0.24
C GLU A 42 -6.52 -8.32 1.41
N GLU A 43 -5.24 -8.00 1.23
CA GLU A 43 -4.43 -7.40 2.29
C GLU A 43 -4.88 -5.97 2.59
N ILE A 44 -5.25 -5.20 1.59
CA ILE A 44 -5.80 -3.86 1.79
C ILE A 44 -7.13 -3.94 2.53
N SER A 45 -7.98 -4.88 2.15
CA SER A 45 -9.29 -5.06 2.81
C SER A 45 -9.15 -5.36 4.31
N LYS A 46 -8.12 -6.09 4.71
CA LYS A 46 -7.88 -6.40 6.12
C LYS A 46 -7.58 -5.15 6.96
N LEU A 47 -7.13 -4.07 6.34
CA LEU A 47 -6.82 -2.83 7.05
C LEU A 47 -8.04 -2.21 7.72
N LYS A 48 -9.24 -2.56 7.29
CA LYS A 48 -10.47 -2.09 7.96
C LYS A 48 -10.50 -2.47 9.44
N ASP A 49 -9.83 -3.55 9.82
CA ASP A 49 -9.80 -4.05 11.20
C ASP A 49 -8.41 -3.96 11.84
N THR A 50 -7.34 -3.88 11.04
CA THR A 50 -5.97 -4.07 11.52
C THR A 50 -5.06 -2.86 11.33
N ALA A 51 -5.56 -1.78 10.74
CA ALA A 51 -4.71 -0.64 10.37
C ALA A 51 -3.90 -0.08 11.55
N ASN A 52 -4.46 -0.09 12.75
CA ASN A 52 -3.84 0.50 13.92
C ASN A 52 -2.82 -0.40 14.64
N ILE A 53 -2.66 -1.65 14.21
CA ILE A 53 -1.72 -2.57 14.87
C ILE A 53 -0.29 -2.46 14.31
N TYR A 54 -0.12 -1.85 13.13
CA TYR A 54 1.19 -1.70 12.52
C TYR A 54 1.84 -0.38 12.97
N ASN A 55 3.17 -0.39 13.10
CA ASN A 55 3.89 0.77 13.59
C ASN A 55 3.98 1.87 12.52
N VAL A 56 4.02 3.12 12.99
CA VAL A 56 4.31 4.27 12.14
C VAL A 56 5.78 4.20 11.70
N ILE A 57 6.04 4.49 10.43
CA ILE A 57 7.40 4.56 9.90
C ILE A 57 8.07 5.82 10.45
N ASP A 58 9.37 5.73 10.74
CA ASP A 58 10.16 6.85 11.23
C ASP A 58 9.94 8.09 10.34
N ASN A 59 9.57 9.20 10.97
CA ASN A 59 9.28 10.44 10.25
C ASN A 59 10.51 11.05 9.56
N GLU A 60 11.72 10.66 9.97
CA GLU A 60 12.93 11.07 9.25
C GLU A 60 12.97 10.45 7.84
N ILE A 61 12.38 9.29 7.67
CA ILE A 61 12.30 8.61 6.38
C ILE A 61 11.20 9.19 5.51
N THR A 62 10.00 9.33 6.07
CA THR A 62 8.81 9.73 5.30
C THR A 62 8.59 11.24 5.23
N GLY A 63 9.20 11.99 6.14
CA GLY A 63 8.91 13.41 6.31
C GLY A 63 7.57 13.67 6.98
N LYS A 64 6.89 12.63 7.45
CA LYS A 64 5.56 12.71 8.07
C LYS A 64 5.50 11.78 9.28
N SER A 65 4.63 12.09 10.23
CA SER A 65 4.55 11.35 11.50
C SER A 65 3.46 10.28 11.52
N ASP A 66 2.72 10.11 10.43
CA ASP A 66 1.50 9.29 10.41
C ASP A 66 1.49 8.17 9.38
N ILE A 67 2.60 7.93 8.69
CA ILE A 67 2.65 6.93 7.62
C ILE A 67 2.96 5.56 8.22
N ARG A 68 2.15 4.57 7.87
CA ARG A 68 2.33 3.17 8.24
C ARG A 68 2.50 2.34 6.98
N LYS A 69 3.03 1.12 7.13
CA LYS A 69 3.14 0.21 5.99
C LYS A 69 2.88 -1.23 6.40
N ILE A 70 2.46 -2.02 5.41
CA ILE A 70 2.44 -3.48 5.51
C ILE A 70 3.27 -4.05 4.38
N ASN A 71 3.89 -5.19 4.63
CA ASN A 71 4.65 -5.91 3.61
C ASN A 71 3.75 -6.99 3.02
N VAL A 72 3.65 -7.02 1.69
CA VAL A 72 2.84 -8.00 0.97
C VAL A 72 3.70 -8.56 -0.16
N LYS A 73 4.13 -9.81 -0.04
CA LYS A 73 5.07 -10.42 -0.97
C LYS A 73 6.34 -9.56 -1.05
N ASN A 74 6.77 -9.16 -2.24
CA ASN A 74 7.94 -8.31 -2.42
C ASN A 74 7.56 -6.83 -2.52
N PHE A 75 6.38 -6.47 -2.04
CA PHE A 75 5.85 -5.11 -2.15
C PHE A 75 5.50 -4.55 -0.78
N MET A 76 5.42 -3.24 -0.71
CA MET A 76 5.07 -2.51 0.50
C MET A 76 3.88 -1.61 0.20
N ILE A 77 2.84 -1.72 1.03
CA ILE A 77 1.64 -0.90 0.90
C ILE A 77 1.68 0.14 2.02
N PHE A 78 1.68 1.40 1.63
CA PHE A 78 1.76 2.54 2.56
C PHE A 78 0.38 3.15 2.77
N TYR A 79 0.07 3.49 4.00
CA TYR A 79 -1.23 4.06 4.33
C TYR A 79 -1.12 5.00 5.53
N ARG A 80 -2.18 5.78 5.72
CA ARG A 80 -2.38 6.61 6.92
C ARG A 80 -3.78 6.38 7.46
N ILE A 81 -3.97 6.71 8.73
CA ILE A 81 -5.28 6.63 9.38
C ILE A 81 -5.73 8.05 9.67
N ILE A 82 -6.93 8.40 9.21
CA ILE A 82 -7.58 9.66 9.54
C ILE A 82 -8.62 9.35 10.62
N GLU A 83 -8.21 9.50 11.88
CA GLU A 83 -9.05 9.09 13.01
C GLU A 83 -10.37 9.85 13.09
N GLU A 84 -10.38 11.12 12.72
CA GLU A 84 -11.57 11.98 12.79
C GLU A 84 -12.74 11.43 11.97
N ILE A 85 -12.45 10.76 10.88
CA ILE A 85 -13.47 10.18 10.00
C ILE A 85 -13.38 8.65 9.93
N LYS A 86 -12.54 8.04 10.75
CA LYS A 86 -12.34 6.60 10.79
C LYS A 86 -12.05 6.02 9.40
N GLU A 87 -11.12 6.64 8.69
CA GLU A 87 -10.76 6.25 7.33
C GLU A 87 -9.28 5.87 7.24
N VAL A 88 -9.01 4.75 6.59
CA VAL A 88 -7.66 4.34 6.19
C VAL A 88 -7.48 4.77 4.74
N GLN A 89 -6.44 5.53 4.46
CA GLN A 89 -6.11 5.97 3.10
C GLN A 89 -4.84 5.28 2.65
N VAL A 90 -4.95 4.41 1.65
CA VAL A 90 -3.78 3.78 1.02
C VAL A 90 -3.18 4.80 0.05
N ILE A 91 -1.94 5.19 0.29
CA ILE A 91 -1.29 6.31 -0.42
C ILE A 91 -0.28 5.87 -1.47
N ALA A 92 0.31 4.68 -1.33
CA ALA A 92 1.35 4.22 -2.25
C ALA A 92 1.52 2.71 -2.15
N VAL A 93 1.98 2.12 -3.26
CA VAL A 93 2.43 0.72 -3.29
C VAL A 93 3.75 0.69 -4.04
N TYR A 94 4.81 0.22 -3.38
CA TYR A 94 6.15 0.17 -3.97
C TYR A 94 6.75 -1.23 -3.85
N TYR A 95 7.60 -1.56 -4.79
CA TYR A 95 8.46 -2.73 -4.69
C TYR A 95 9.47 -2.52 -3.55
N SER A 96 9.66 -3.51 -2.69
CA SER A 96 10.53 -3.37 -1.52
C SER A 96 12.00 -3.11 -1.88
N GLY A 97 12.43 -3.54 -3.07
CA GLY A 97 13.76 -3.26 -3.61
C GLY A 97 13.93 -1.91 -4.27
N SER A 98 12.86 -1.11 -4.35
CA SER A 98 12.91 0.22 -4.96
C SER A 98 13.42 1.27 -3.97
N ASN A 99 13.66 2.49 -4.46
CA ASN A 99 14.04 3.62 -3.62
C ASN A 99 12.79 4.26 -3.00
N TRP A 100 12.02 3.47 -2.25
CA TRP A 100 10.74 3.88 -1.69
C TRP A 100 10.89 4.99 -0.64
N GLN A 101 12.00 5.02 0.09
CA GLN A 101 12.24 6.04 1.11
C GLN A 101 12.23 7.44 0.51
N LYS A 102 12.79 7.58 -0.68
CA LYS A 102 12.79 8.85 -1.40
C LYS A 102 11.39 9.18 -1.94
N ASN A 103 10.74 8.17 -2.50
CA ASN A 103 9.46 8.36 -3.21
C ASN A 103 8.29 8.62 -2.26
N VAL A 104 8.25 7.96 -1.10
CA VAL A 104 7.14 8.08 -0.16
C VAL A 104 7.02 9.48 0.43
N LYS A 105 8.11 10.23 0.50
CA LYS A 105 8.11 11.62 1.01
C LYS A 105 7.17 12.53 0.22
N TYR A 106 6.92 12.21 -1.03
CA TYR A 106 6.13 13.05 -1.94
C TYR A 106 4.67 12.59 -2.05
N ARG A 107 4.26 11.64 -1.24
CA ARG A 107 2.88 11.17 -1.16
C ARG A 107 2.22 11.70 0.10
#